data_70d34ff026b9cd2cc10dbb7dc69f59ff
#
_entry.id   70d34ff026b9cd2cc10dbb7dc69f59ff
#
_cell.length_a   1.000
_cell.length_b   1.000
_cell.length_c   1.000
_cell.angle_alpha   90.00
_cell.angle_beta   90.00
_cell.angle_gamma   90.00
#
_symmetry.space_group_name_H-M   'P 1'
#
loop_
_entity.id
_entity.type
_entity.pdbx_description
1 polymer ?
#
loop_
_entity_poly.entity_id
_entity_poly.type
_entity_poly.pdbx_seq_one_letter_code
_entity_poly.pdbx_strand_id
1 'polypeptide(L)'
;DRIAYLNHDIDDALRAGIITVDDLPKECIEILGRRHSERINTMISDIVMHSLNQPVLQMSEEVNWATNRLREYMFSEVYVGSAAKDEEKKVKDVIFLLMEFYGKHPEQLPEAERKNIEQDGLAVCVADYIAGMTDRFAVMKFQELFVPQGWALL
;
A
#
# COMPACT_ATOMS: atom_id res chain seq x y z
N ASP A 1 -13.28 4.53 1.71
CA ASP A 1 -11.90 4.19 1.29
C ASP A 1 -10.89 5.23 1.78
N ARG A 2 -11.05 6.54 1.43
CA ARG A 2 -10.08 7.59 1.81
C ARG A 2 -9.81 7.68 3.31
N ILE A 3 -10.84 7.52 4.16
CA ILE A 3 -10.68 7.51 5.63
C ILE A 3 -9.89 6.28 6.06
N ALA A 4 -10.22 5.12 5.51
CA ALA A 4 -9.57 3.86 5.86
C ALA A 4 -8.08 3.93 5.49
N TYR A 5 -7.74 4.23 4.23
CA TYR A 5 -6.35 4.29 3.77
C TYR A 5 -5.53 5.29 4.58
N LEU A 6 -5.99 6.54 4.72
CA LEU A 6 -5.25 7.56 5.48
C LEU A 6 -4.91 7.09 6.89
N ASN A 7 -5.89 6.52 7.60
CA ASN A 7 -5.69 6.12 8.99
C ASN A 7 -4.87 4.84 9.14
N HIS A 8 -4.99 3.89 8.22
CA HIS A 8 -4.13 2.70 8.21
C HIS A 8 -2.68 3.05 7.87
N ASP A 9 -2.45 3.90 6.88
CA ASP A 9 -1.11 4.34 6.52
C ASP A 9 -0.41 5.09 7.66
N ILE A 10 -1.14 5.95 8.39
CA ILE A 10 -0.60 6.59 9.61
C ILE A 10 -0.21 5.53 10.65
N ASP A 11 -1.08 4.55 10.89
CA ASP A 11 -0.84 3.51 11.88
C ASP A 11 0.35 2.62 11.50
N ASP A 12 0.48 2.30 10.23
CA ASP A 12 1.62 1.53 9.69
C ASP A 12 2.93 2.33 9.78
N ALA A 13 2.92 3.62 9.46
CA ALA A 13 4.09 4.49 9.60
C ALA A 13 4.53 4.63 11.06
N LEU A 14 3.58 4.70 12.01
CA LEU A 14 3.85 4.70 13.44
C LEU A 14 4.45 3.37 13.91
N ARG A 15 3.92 2.23 13.47
CA ARG A 15 4.45 0.89 13.81
C ARG A 15 5.83 0.66 13.22
N ALA A 16 6.07 1.16 12.02
CA ALA A 16 7.38 1.08 11.36
C ALA A 16 8.41 2.04 11.97
N GLY A 17 8.01 2.95 12.87
CA GLY A 17 8.90 3.95 13.47
C GLY A 17 9.37 5.02 12.48
N ILE A 18 8.66 5.19 11.37
CA ILE A 18 8.94 6.23 10.37
C ILE A 18 8.57 7.60 10.91
N ILE A 19 7.46 7.68 11.63
CA ILE A 19 6.98 8.86 12.34
C ILE A 19 6.55 8.49 13.77
N THR A 20 6.43 9.50 14.62
CA THR A 20 5.79 9.40 15.93
C THR A 20 4.46 10.15 15.95
N VAL A 21 3.63 9.91 16.97
CA VAL A 21 2.35 10.63 17.10
C VAL A 21 2.55 12.13 17.27
N ASP A 22 3.69 12.54 17.83
CA ASP A 22 4.02 13.95 18.09
C ASP A 22 4.53 14.67 16.84
N ASP A 23 4.86 13.94 15.77
CA ASP A 23 5.20 14.50 14.45
C ASP A 23 3.96 14.86 13.63
N LEU A 24 2.80 14.28 13.96
CA LEU A 24 1.54 14.60 13.27
C LEU A 24 1.14 16.06 13.55
N PRO A 25 0.58 16.79 12.55
CA PRO A 25 0.13 18.16 12.74
C PRO A 25 -0.84 18.31 13.93
N LYS A 26 -0.46 19.09 14.91
CA LYS A 26 -1.19 19.22 16.19
C LYS A 26 -2.62 19.66 16.00
N GLU A 27 -2.84 20.63 15.13
CA GLU A 27 -4.16 21.14 14.78
C GLU A 27 -5.08 20.05 14.21
N CYS A 28 -4.53 19.10 13.45
CA CYS A 28 -5.30 17.98 12.93
C CYS A 28 -5.66 16.98 14.02
N ILE A 29 -4.73 16.73 14.94
CA ILE A 29 -4.92 15.81 16.06
C ILE A 29 -5.94 16.35 17.08
N GLU A 30 -5.96 17.66 17.29
CA GLU A 30 -6.98 18.32 18.13
C GLU A 30 -8.39 18.16 17.58
N ILE A 31 -8.55 18.23 16.27
CA ILE A 31 -9.86 18.08 15.60
C ILE A 31 -10.25 16.61 15.45
N LEU A 32 -9.33 15.76 14.96
CA LEU A 32 -9.65 14.40 14.55
C LEU A 32 -9.46 13.35 15.65
N GLY A 33 -8.62 13.64 16.63
CA GLY A 33 -8.24 12.71 17.69
C GLY A 33 -6.83 12.16 17.51
N ARG A 34 -6.22 11.78 18.63
CA ARG A 34 -4.83 11.29 18.70
C ARG A 34 -4.71 9.81 18.30
N ARG A 35 -5.71 9.00 18.67
CA ARG A 35 -5.70 7.55 18.42
C ARG A 35 -6.32 7.22 17.06
N HIS A 36 -5.89 6.13 16.47
CA HIS A 36 -6.47 5.59 15.24
C HIS A 36 -8.01 5.50 15.29
N SER A 37 -8.53 4.90 16.36
CA SER A 37 -9.98 4.77 16.55
C SER A 37 -10.72 6.09 16.72
N GLU A 38 -10.10 7.08 17.38
CA GLU A 38 -10.67 8.42 17.53
C GLU A 38 -10.79 9.13 16.18
N ARG A 39 -9.71 9.11 15.38
CA ARG A 39 -9.71 9.72 14.05
C ARG A 39 -10.77 9.12 13.14
N ILE A 40 -10.85 7.79 13.06
CA ILE A 40 -11.86 7.10 12.25
C ILE A 40 -13.26 7.45 12.73
N ASN A 41 -13.50 7.39 14.05
CA ASN A 41 -14.80 7.71 14.61
C ASN A 41 -15.23 9.16 14.32
N THR A 42 -14.34 10.12 14.50
CA THR A 42 -14.61 11.54 14.20
C THR A 42 -14.96 11.73 12.72
N MET A 43 -14.13 11.20 11.81
CA MET A 43 -14.35 11.35 10.37
C MET A 43 -15.65 10.68 9.90
N ILE A 44 -15.96 9.46 10.39
CA ILE A 44 -17.17 8.74 10.01
C ILE A 44 -18.41 9.41 10.59
N SER A 45 -18.38 9.78 11.87
CA SER A 45 -19.50 10.46 12.52
C SER A 45 -19.81 11.79 11.86
N ASP A 46 -18.78 12.55 11.52
CA ASP A 46 -18.91 13.82 10.82
C ASP A 46 -19.57 13.68 9.43
N ILE A 47 -19.09 12.70 8.62
CA ILE A 47 -19.73 12.40 7.33
C ILE A 47 -21.20 12.02 7.50
N VAL A 48 -21.51 11.13 8.46
CA VAL A 48 -22.89 10.71 8.68
C VAL A 48 -23.77 11.91 9.04
N MET A 49 -23.32 12.76 9.96
CA MET A 49 -24.10 13.92 10.41
C MET A 49 -24.30 14.95 9.31
N HIS A 50 -23.27 15.25 8.52
CA HIS A 50 -23.33 16.28 7.48
C HIS A 50 -23.94 15.79 6.15
N SER A 51 -24.06 14.47 5.96
CA SER A 51 -24.66 13.89 4.77
C SER A 51 -26.13 13.52 4.95
N LEU A 52 -26.67 13.57 6.17
CA LEU A 52 -28.08 13.26 6.41
C LEU A 52 -28.99 14.19 5.59
N ASN A 53 -29.89 13.55 4.82
CA ASN A 53 -30.81 14.23 3.91
C ASN A 53 -30.15 15.06 2.79
N GLN A 54 -28.88 14.80 2.49
CA GLN A 54 -28.16 15.40 1.38
C GLN A 54 -27.99 14.39 0.24
N PRO A 55 -27.97 14.83 -1.03
CA PRO A 55 -27.77 13.92 -2.17
C PRO A 55 -26.30 13.49 -2.37
N VAL A 56 -25.37 14.01 -1.54
CA VAL A 56 -23.94 13.78 -1.62
C VAL A 56 -23.34 13.50 -0.26
N LEU A 57 -22.27 12.71 -0.22
CA LEU A 57 -21.48 12.54 0.98
C LEU A 57 -20.55 13.73 1.17
N GLN A 58 -20.60 14.35 2.35
CA GLN A 58 -19.77 15.52 2.67
C GLN A 58 -19.34 15.49 4.15
N MET A 59 -18.20 16.11 4.40
CA MET A 59 -17.70 16.44 5.74
C MET A 59 -17.96 17.90 6.05
N SER A 60 -17.95 18.25 7.35
CA SER A 60 -17.80 19.64 7.77
C SER A 60 -16.52 20.25 7.21
N GLU A 61 -16.46 21.56 7.09
CA GLU A 61 -15.26 22.26 6.62
C GLU A 61 -14.05 21.97 7.49
N GLU A 62 -14.22 21.93 8.80
CA GLU A 62 -13.18 21.69 9.79
C GLU A 62 -12.58 20.28 9.66
N VAL A 63 -13.42 19.24 9.66
CA VAL A 63 -12.98 17.85 9.54
C VAL A 63 -12.39 17.57 8.17
N ASN A 64 -12.95 18.14 7.11
CA ASN A 64 -12.43 18.02 5.76
C ASN A 64 -11.04 18.67 5.63
N TRP A 65 -10.87 19.87 6.19
CA TRP A 65 -9.58 20.56 6.23
C TRP A 65 -8.53 19.72 6.98
N ALA A 66 -8.84 19.27 8.19
CA ALA A 66 -7.93 18.48 8.99
C ALA A 66 -7.56 17.15 8.30
N THR A 67 -8.52 16.49 7.65
CA THR A 67 -8.30 15.26 6.88
C THR A 67 -7.36 15.49 5.70
N ASN A 68 -7.57 16.55 4.93
CA ASN A 68 -6.71 16.88 3.80
C ASN A 68 -5.31 17.29 4.26
N ARG A 69 -5.20 18.03 5.36
CA ARG A 69 -3.91 18.44 5.94
C ARG A 69 -3.09 17.23 6.42
N LEU A 70 -3.73 16.24 7.08
CA LEU A 70 -3.06 14.97 7.43
C LEU A 70 -2.60 14.21 6.20
N ARG A 71 -3.41 14.18 5.15
CA ARG A 71 -3.03 13.51 3.90
C ARG A 71 -1.84 14.18 3.23
N GLU A 72 -1.78 15.51 3.19
CA GLU A 72 -0.63 16.26 2.67
C GLU A 72 0.63 15.98 3.48
N TYR A 73 0.52 15.94 4.80
CA TYR A 73 1.60 15.57 5.70
C TYR A 73 2.13 14.16 5.39
N MET A 74 1.25 13.17 5.30
CA MET A 74 1.63 11.80 4.95
C MET A 74 2.31 11.74 3.58
N PHE A 75 1.83 12.52 2.63
CA PHE A 75 2.44 12.56 1.31
C PHE A 75 3.87 13.12 1.35
N SER A 76 4.10 14.23 2.04
CA SER A 76 5.43 14.86 2.10
C SER A 76 6.43 14.11 2.96
N GLU A 77 5.99 13.66 4.15
CA GLU A 77 6.93 13.15 5.16
C GLU A 77 7.10 11.62 5.11
N VAL A 78 6.06 10.89 4.66
CA VAL A 78 6.07 9.43 4.66
C VAL A 78 6.29 8.89 3.25
N TYR A 79 5.49 9.31 2.27
CA TYR A 79 5.57 8.72 0.92
C TYR A 79 6.72 9.26 0.08
N VAL A 80 7.11 10.53 0.25
CA VAL A 80 8.15 11.15 -0.60
C VAL A 80 9.52 11.20 0.03
N GLY A 81 9.63 11.30 1.35
CA GLY A 81 10.87 11.58 2.07
C GLY A 81 11.47 10.41 2.86
N SER A 82 10.80 9.26 2.95
CA SER A 82 11.21 8.19 3.85
C SER A 82 12.27 7.24 3.26
N ALA A 83 12.99 6.54 4.14
CA ALA A 83 13.89 5.42 3.78
C ALA A 83 13.20 4.29 2.98
N ALA A 84 11.85 4.23 3.01
CA ALA A 84 11.07 3.35 2.17
C ALA A 84 11.32 3.58 0.66
N LYS A 85 11.71 4.80 0.26
CA LYS A 85 11.99 5.13 -1.13
C LYS A 85 13.26 4.45 -1.69
N ASP A 86 14.23 4.14 -0.84
CA ASP A 86 15.39 3.34 -1.26
C ASP A 86 15.00 1.88 -1.49
N GLU A 87 14.00 1.38 -0.76
CA GLU A 87 13.44 0.06 -0.98
C GLU A 87 12.55 -0.01 -2.24
N GLU A 88 11.86 1.07 -2.62
CA GLU A 88 11.07 1.13 -3.87
C GLU A 88 11.91 0.85 -5.13
N LYS A 89 13.18 1.29 -5.13
CA LYS A 89 14.09 0.99 -6.25
C LYS A 89 14.31 -0.51 -6.39
N LYS A 90 14.47 -1.20 -5.25
CA LYS A 90 14.65 -2.66 -5.21
C LYS A 90 13.38 -3.39 -5.67
N VAL A 91 12.18 -2.86 -5.33
CA VAL A 91 10.90 -3.43 -5.79
C VAL A 91 10.81 -3.44 -7.30
N LYS A 92 11.24 -2.36 -7.97
CA LYS A 92 11.29 -2.31 -9.43
C LYS A 92 12.13 -3.44 -10.03
N ASP A 93 13.31 -3.66 -9.46
CA ASP A 93 14.23 -4.69 -9.92
C ASP A 93 13.64 -6.09 -9.69
N VAL A 94 13.00 -6.32 -8.54
CA VAL A 94 12.31 -7.58 -8.23
C VAL A 94 11.21 -7.86 -9.26
N ILE A 95 10.32 -6.89 -9.50
CA ILE A 95 9.22 -7.04 -10.46
C ILE A 95 9.77 -7.28 -11.87
N PHE A 96 10.76 -6.50 -12.30
CA PHE A 96 11.35 -6.62 -13.62
C PHE A 96 11.98 -8.01 -13.84
N LEU A 97 12.75 -8.51 -12.88
CA LEU A 97 13.38 -9.81 -12.96
C LEU A 97 12.37 -10.96 -12.96
N LEU A 98 11.31 -10.87 -12.15
CA LEU A 98 10.21 -11.83 -12.17
C LEU A 98 9.49 -11.83 -13.53
N MET A 99 9.19 -10.64 -14.08
CA MET A 99 8.57 -10.49 -15.42
C MET A 99 9.44 -11.13 -16.50
N GLU A 100 10.74 -10.86 -16.48
CA GLU A 100 11.69 -11.42 -17.44
C GLU A 100 11.80 -12.95 -17.32
N PHE A 101 11.86 -13.46 -16.09
CA PHE A 101 11.95 -14.89 -15.84
C PHE A 101 10.72 -15.63 -16.36
N TYR A 102 9.52 -15.25 -15.93
CA TYR A 102 8.29 -15.93 -16.38
C TYR A 102 7.99 -15.70 -17.85
N GLY A 103 8.41 -14.57 -18.41
CA GLY A 103 8.35 -14.33 -19.85
C GLY A 103 9.22 -15.27 -20.68
N LYS A 104 10.40 -15.66 -20.15
CA LYS A 104 11.31 -16.64 -20.78
C LYS A 104 10.97 -18.08 -20.44
N HIS A 105 10.30 -18.33 -19.32
CA HIS A 105 9.96 -19.64 -18.78
C HIS A 105 8.47 -19.78 -18.49
N PRO A 106 7.59 -19.69 -19.52
CA PRO A 106 6.15 -19.77 -19.32
C PRO A 106 5.70 -21.09 -18.70
N GLU A 107 6.47 -22.14 -18.84
CA GLU A 107 6.23 -23.44 -18.19
C GLU A 107 6.31 -23.39 -16.65
N GLN A 108 6.93 -22.35 -16.09
CA GLN A 108 7.02 -22.11 -14.64
C GLN A 108 5.82 -21.33 -14.07
N LEU A 109 4.96 -20.80 -14.93
CA LEU A 109 3.69 -20.20 -14.47
C LEU A 109 2.76 -21.30 -13.92
N PRO A 110 1.92 -20.98 -12.93
CA PRO A 110 0.86 -21.89 -12.52
C PRO A 110 -0.05 -22.29 -13.67
N GLU A 111 -0.63 -23.47 -13.58
CA GLU A 111 -1.48 -24.01 -14.65
C GLU A 111 -2.69 -23.09 -14.95
N ALA A 112 -3.22 -22.41 -13.93
CA ALA A 112 -4.35 -21.49 -14.08
C ALA A 112 -4.03 -20.36 -15.07
N GLU A 113 -2.83 -19.74 -14.93
CA GLU A 113 -2.36 -18.65 -15.78
C GLU A 113 -1.94 -19.15 -17.16
N ARG A 114 -1.32 -20.31 -17.24
CA ARG A 114 -0.91 -20.89 -18.53
C ARG A 114 -2.07 -21.17 -19.48
N LYS A 115 -3.22 -21.57 -18.96
CA LYS A 115 -4.43 -21.82 -19.77
C LYS A 115 -4.94 -20.60 -20.51
N ASN A 116 -4.66 -19.42 -19.98
CA ASN A 116 -5.13 -18.15 -20.53
C ASN A 116 -4.17 -17.57 -21.59
N ILE A 117 -2.97 -18.14 -21.77
CA ILE A 117 -1.95 -17.60 -22.67
C ILE A 117 -2.43 -17.50 -24.12
N GLU A 118 -3.20 -18.47 -24.59
CA GLU A 118 -3.72 -18.46 -25.97
C GLU A 118 -4.75 -17.33 -26.19
N GLN A 119 -5.50 -16.99 -25.15
CA GLN A 119 -6.56 -15.96 -25.22
C GLN A 119 -6.00 -14.56 -24.94
N ASP A 120 -5.23 -14.39 -23.87
CA ASP A 120 -4.87 -13.09 -23.32
C ASP A 120 -3.41 -12.67 -23.67
N GLY A 121 -2.62 -13.64 -24.12
CA GLY A 121 -1.20 -13.46 -24.43
C GLY A 121 -0.29 -13.62 -23.22
N LEU A 122 0.94 -14.08 -23.48
CA LEU A 122 1.92 -14.40 -22.43
C LEU A 122 2.23 -13.18 -21.52
N ALA A 123 2.40 -12.00 -22.10
CA ALA A 123 2.78 -10.81 -21.32
C ALA A 123 1.69 -10.42 -20.30
N VAL A 124 0.41 -10.55 -20.68
CA VAL A 124 -0.71 -10.27 -19.78
C VAL A 124 -0.78 -11.31 -18.67
N CYS A 125 -0.71 -12.60 -19.00
CA CYS A 125 -0.75 -13.67 -18.00
C CYS A 125 0.40 -13.57 -16.98
N VAL A 126 1.61 -13.18 -17.42
CA VAL A 126 2.74 -12.95 -16.53
C VAL A 126 2.50 -11.74 -15.62
N ALA A 127 1.97 -10.64 -16.19
CA ALA A 127 1.67 -9.44 -15.42
C ALA A 127 0.58 -9.72 -14.38
N ASP A 128 -0.48 -10.41 -14.73
CA ASP A 128 -1.58 -10.76 -13.82
C ASP A 128 -1.11 -11.69 -12.70
N TYR A 129 -0.27 -12.66 -13.03
CA TYR A 129 0.33 -13.54 -12.02
C TYR A 129 1.15 -12.77 -10.99
N ILE A 130 2.00 -11.84 -11.45
CA ILE A 130 2.84 -11.03 -10.55
C ILE A 130 2.00 -10.02 -9.77
N ALA A 131 1.00 -9.38 -10.41
CA ALA A 131 0.09 -8.45 -9.76
C ALA A 131 -0.77 -9.13 -8.66
N GLY A 132 -1.07 -10.42 -8.81
CA GLY A 132 -1.76 -11.22 -7.80
C GLY A 132 -0.89 -11.65 -6.60
N MET A 133 0.41 -11.39 -6.64
CA MET A 133 1.30 -11.73 -5.52
C MET A 133 1.15 -10.75 -4.37
N THR A 134 1.21 -11.27 -3.13
CA THR A 134 1.52 -10.39 -1.99
C THR A 134 3.00 -10.02 -2.01
N ASP A 135 3.38 -8.89 -1.42
CA ASP A 135 4.77 -8.43 -1.33
C ASP A 135 5.70 -9.53 -0.81
N ARG A 136 5.27 -10.21 0.26
CA ARG A 136 6.03 -11.31 0.86
C ARG A 136 6.21 -12.48 -0.10
N PHE A 137 5.20 -12.81 -0.88
CA PHE A 137 5.28 -13.90 -1.86
C PHE A 137 6.19 -13.54 -3.02
N ALA A 138 6.13 -12.30 -3.53
CA ALA A 138 7.01 -11.80 -4.57
C ALA A 138 8.49 -11.83 -4.15
N VAL A 139 8.80 -11.35 -2.94
CA VAL A 139 10.17 -11.40 -2.38
C VAL A 139 10.64 -12.86 -2.19
N MET A 140 9.78 -13.73 -1.70
CA MET A 140 10.11 -15.17 -1.56
C MET A 140 10.41 -15.81 -2.93
N LYS A 141 9.59 -15.53 -3.95
CA LYS A 141 9.82 -16.03 -5.31
C LYS A 141 11.09 -15.48 -5.92
N PHE A 142 11.37 -14.21 -5.71
CA PHE A 142 12.64 -13.62 -6.14
C PHE A 142 13.85 -14.33 -5.50
N GLN A 143 13.80 -14.55 -4.19
CA GLN A 143 14.88 -15.26 -3.49
C GLN A 143 15.05 -16.69 -3.99
N GLU A 144 13.95 -17.41 -4.21
CA GLU A 144 13.96 -18.77 -4.74
C GLU A 144 14.63 -18.84 -6.11
N LEU A 145 14.36 -17.89 -6.99
CA LEU A 145 14.80 -17.92 -8.39
C LEU A 145 16.18 -17.31 -8.62
N PHE A 146 16.57 -16.29 -7.84
CA PHE A 146 17.75 -15.48 -8.14
C PHE A 146 18.82 -15.48 -7.05
N VAL A 147 18.50 -15.95 -5.84
CA VAL A 147 19.48 -16.01 -4.75
C VAL A 147 19.93 -17.46 -4.54
N PRO A 148 21.23 -17.76 -4.71
CA PRO A 148 21.74 -19.10 -4.45
C PRO A 148 21.46 -19.51 -3.00
N GLN A 149 20.94 -20.72 -2.82
CA GLN A 149 20.82 -21.31 -1.49
C GLN A 149 22.18 -21.79 -1.02
N GLY A 150 22.55 -21.42 0.21
CA GLY A 150 23.77 -21.94 0.83
C GLY A 150 23.69 -23.45 0.99
N TRP A 151 24.84 -24.14 0.88
CA TRP A 151 24.90 -25.54 1.17
C TRP A 151 24.57 -25.75 2.65
N ALA A 152 23.45 -26.37 2.93
CA ALA A 152 23.19 -26.89 4.27
C ALA A 152 24.23 -27.99 4.52
N LEU A 153 25.19 -27.73 5.38
CA LEU A 153 26.00 -28.80 5.98
C LEU A 153 25.03 -29.62 6.83
N LEU A 154 24.74 -30.81 6.35
CA LEU A 154 24.06 -31.85 7.11
C LEU A 154 24.90 -32.26 8.33
#